data_bd1f5092eccab7cdc8c81fd5a4092f24
#
_entry.id   bd1f5092eccab7cdc8c81fd5a4092f24
#
_cell.length_a   1.000
_cell.length_b   1.000
_cell.length_c   1.000
_cell.angle_alpha   90.00
_cell.angle_beta   90.00
_cell.angle_gamma   90.00
#
_symmetry.space_group_name_H-M   'P 1'
#
loop_
_entity.id
_entity.type
_entity.pdbx_description
1 polymer ?
#
loop_
_entity_poly.entity_id
_entity_poly.type
_entity_poly.pdbx_seq_one_letter_code
_entity_poly.pdbx_strand_id
1 'polypeptide(L)'
;PLDFDLSTAAASLAGTSKHVMVQASHWSHVTEIATLCYKIAGGEESFRKRPFLSLHVNHAVPPLRFDPVSIRVMMEAVKLGIPVHCNVFGQLGASSPVTIAGSVSQTLAENLAGLVTVHILDPDAASIAGPRPMITDLRTGGMAGGAPEQLMATAAAVQVMRYWGIPCSVIAGATDSKLVDFQSGYEKALTINSAVQTGANLITQAAGSQASLMAVNYGAMVADNELIGILFRSNIIPEISDATLMHDSIRQVANSEGHYLGQPETYARMKSDFYYPKIAERKSIEEWENSEKLLSLIHISEPTRLLSIA
;
A
#
# COMPACT_ATOMS: atom_id res chain seq x y z
N PRO A 1 9.65 22.66 -6.55
CA PRO A 1 9.79 23.26 -7.87
C PRO A 1 9.54 22.25 -8.99
N LEU A 2 9.29 22.75 -10.21
CA LEU A 2 8.96 21.95 -11.39
C LEU A 2 9.97 20.81 -11.63
N ASP A 3 11.25 21.09 -11.53
CA ASP A 3 12.32 20.10 -11.78
C ASP A 3 12.21 18.87 -10.85
N PHE A 4 11.80 19.08 -9.61
CA PHE A 4 11.59 17.97 -8.66
C PHE A 4 10.39 17.10 -9.07
N ASP A 5 9.24 17.71 -9.31
CA ASP A 5 8.01 16.99 -9.67
C ASP A 5 8.19 16.21 -10.99
N LEU A 6 8.78 16.88 -12.00
CA LEU A 6 9.01 16.28 -13.32
C LEU A 6 10.07 15.16 -13.26
N SER A 7 11.18 15.37 -12.54
CA SER A 7 12.22 14.36 -12.35
C SER A 7 11.70 13.15 -11.60
N THR A 8 10.85 13.37 -10.58
CA THR A 8 10.21 12.27 -9.83
C THR A 8 9.29 11.45 -10.75
N ALA A 9 8.47 12.12 -11.56
CA ALA A 9 7.61 11.44 -12.52
C ALA A 9 8.43 10.66 -13.56
N ALA A 10 9.45 11.29 -14.15
CA ALA A 10 10.31 10.67 -15.15
C ALA A 10 11.07 9.46 -14.62
N ALA A 11 11.71 9.59 -13.45
CA ALA A 11 12.45 8.49 -12.81
C ALA A 11 11.52 7.32 -12.44
N SER A 12 10.32 7.62 -11.91
CA SER A 12 9.34 6.59 -11.57
C SER A 12 8.85 5.86 -12.81
N LEU A 13 8.54 6.56 -13.89
CA LEU A 13 8.10 5.96 -15.15
C LEU A 13 9.21 5.13 -15.84
N ALA A 14 10.47 5.56 -15.72
CA ALA A 14 11.60 4.79 -16.25
C ALA A 14 11.90 3.53 -15.41
N GLY A 15 11.57 3.54 -14.13
CA GLY A 15 11.89 2.47 -13.18
C GLY A 15 10.90 1.30 -13.15
N THR A 16 9.74 1.42 -13.77
CA THR A 16 8.72 0.36 -13.72
C THR A 16 7.82 0.32 -14.95
N SER A 17 7.30 -0.87 -15.26
CA SER A 17 6.22 -1.07 -16.23
C SER A 17 4.82 -1.04 -15.60
N LYS A 18 4.72 -0.83 -14.29
CA LYS A 18 3.46 -0.76 -13.55
C LYS A 18 2.93 0.67 -13.52
N HIS A 19 1.67 0.83 -13.10
CA HIS A 19 1.06 2.14 -12.89
C HIS A 19 1.86 2.95 -11.86
N VAL A 20 2.10 4.21 -12.17
CA VAL A 20 2.85 5.15 -11.33
C VAL A 20 1.88 6.18 -10.73
N MET A 21 2.05 6.48 -9.46
CA MET A 21 1.33 7.55 -8.78
C MET A 21 2.35 8.58 -8.28
N VAL A 22 2.19 9.83 -8.69
CA VAL A 22 3.05 10.95 -8.28
C VAL A 22 2.24 12.09 -7.71
N GLN A 23 2.91 13.05 -7.10
CA GLN A 23 2.32 14.29 -6.63
C GLN A 23 2.86 15.46 -7.46
N ALA A 24 2.03 16.47 -7.71
CA ALA A 24 2.45 17.73 -8.26
C ALA A 24 2.27 18.82 -7.20
N SER A 25 3.32 19.59 -6.94
CA SER A 25 3.32 20.66 -5.93
C SER A 25 2.64 21.94 -6.40
N HIS A 26 2.40 22.07 -7.72
CA HIS A 26 1.71 23.21 -8.32
C HIS A 26 0.94 22.78 -9.57
N TRP A 27 -0.17 23.44 -9.85
CA TRP A 27 -1.03 23.10 -11.00
C TRP A 27 -0.33 23.27 -12.35
N SER A 28 0.60 24.22 -12.52
CA SER A 28 1.38 24.38 -13.75
C SER A 28 2.31 23.19 -14.05
N HIS A 29 2.73 22.43 -13.03
CA HIS A 29 3.57 21.25 -13.22
C HIS A 29 2.81 20.07 -13.81
N VAL A 30 1.49 20.05 -13.62
CA VAL A 30 0.62 18.99 -14.16
C VAL A 30 0.67 18.95 -15.68
N THR A 31 0.71 20.10 -16.33
CA THR A 31 0.83 20.22 -17.80
C THR A 31 2.12 19.59 -18.32
N GLU A 32 3.24 19.80 -17.62
CA GLU A 32 4.53 19.21 -18.00
C GLU A 32 4.56 17.70 -17.80
N ILE A 33 3.99 17.23 -16.68
CA ILE A 33 3.82 15.77 -16.41
C ILE A 33 2.93 15.14 -17.48
N ALA A 34 1.80 15.78 -17.85
CA ALA A 34 0.93 15.29 -18.90
C ALA A 34 1.65 15.21 -20.25
N THR A 35 2.43 16.26 -20.59
CA THR A 35 3.22 16.30 -21.83
C THR A 35 4.21 15.15 -21.88
N LEU A 36 4.89 14.82 -20.78
CA LEU A 36 5.77 13.65 -20.67
C LEU A 36 4.98 12.36 -20.92
N CYS A 37 3.83 12.20 -20.25
CA CYS A 37 2.98 11.03 -20.41
C CYS A 37 2.46 10.85 -21.84
N TYR A 38 2.05 11.94 -22.49
CA TYR A 38 1.59 11.91 -23.88
C TYR A 38 2.69 11.49 -24.86
N LYS A 39 3.92 11.97 -24.66
CA LYS A 39 5.08 11.53 -25.46
C LYS A 39 5.36 10.04 -25.28
N ILE A 40 5.30 9.52 -24.05
CA ILE A 40 5.51 8.10 -23.75
C ILE A 40 4.39 7.25 -24.36
N ALA A 41 3.15 7.70 -24.30
CA ALA A 41 1.97 6.99 -24.81
C ALA A 41 1.86 7.01 -26.35
N GLY A 42 2.61 7.87 -27.04
CA GLY A 42 2.46 8.11 -28.48
C GLY A 42 1.31 9.07 -28.82
N GLY A 43 0.82 9.84 -27.88
CA GLY A 43 -0.21 10.88 -28.04
C GLY A 43 -1.18 10.98 -26.85
N GLU A 44 -1.88 12.11 -26.79
CA GLU A 44 -2.86 12.39 -25.73
C GLU A 44 -4.00 11.37 -25.72
N GLU A 45 -4.56 11.05 -26.88
CA GLU A 45 -5.68 10.09 -27.00
C GLU A 45 -5.28 8.69 -26.50
N SER A 46 -4.05 8.27 -26.82
CA SER A 46 -3.53 6.97 -26.36
C SER A 46 -3.37 6.93 -24.83
N PHE A 47 -2.89 8.03 -24.25
CA PHE A 47 -2.77 8.14 -22.80
C PHE A 47 -4.15 8.14 -22.12
N ARG A 48 -5.10 8.92 -22.61
CA ARG A 48 -6.47 8.99 -22.04
C ARG A 48 -7.20 7.65 -22.08
N LYS A 49 -6.99 6.84 -23.10
CA LYS A 49 -7.55 5.49 -23.20
C LYS A 49 -6.95 4.52 -22.18
N ARG A 50 -5.69 4.69 -21.83
CA ARG A 50 -5.00 3.80 -20.89
C ARG A 50 -3.97 4.59 -20.08
N PRO A 51 -4.40 5.38 -19.10
CA PRO A 51 -3.50 6.15 -18.27
C PRO A 51 -2.66 5.22 -17.38
N PHE A 52 -1.35 5.38 -17.43
CA PHE A 52 -0.37 4.63 -16.65
C PHE A 52 0.22 5.46 -15.50
N LEU A 53 -0.22 6.70 -15.37
CA LEU A 53 0.12 7.60 -14.28
C LEU A 53 -1.15 8.24 -13.71
N SER A 54 -1.19 8.41 -12.39
CA SER A 54 -2.22 9.16 -11.66
C SER A 54 -1.60 10.18 -10.72
N LEU A 55 -2.35 11.21 -10.37
CA LEU A 55 -1.93 12.21 -9.40
C LEU A 55 -2.56 11.96 -8.02
N HIS A 56 -1.70 11.90 -7.02
CA HIS A 56 -2.05 11.97 -5.62
C HIS A 56 -2.36 13.41 -5.23
N VAL A 57 -3.57 13.69 -4.80
CA VAL A 57 -4.01 15.04 -4.45
C VAL A 57 -4.62 15.06 -3.05
N ASN A 58 -3.98 15.77 -2.13
CA ASN A 58 -4.54 16.07 -0.82
C ASN A 58 -5.44 17.30 -0.93
N HIS A 59 -6.65 17.11 -1.43
CA HIS A 59 -7.58 18.21 -1.77
C HIS A 59 -8.19 18.90 -0.56
N ALA A 60 -8.16 18.28 0.61
CA ALA A 60 -8.70 18.83 1.84
C ALA A 60 -7.60 19.05 2.89
N VAL A 61 -7.72 20.15 3.61
CA VAL A 61 -7.01 20.42 4.87
C VAL A 61 -7.99 20.21 6.00
N PRO A 62 -7.94 19.07 6.69
CA PRO A 62 -8.82 18.81 7.83
C PRO A 62 -8.69 19.89 8.93
N PRO A 63 -9.80 20.30 9.57
CA PRO A 63 -11.15 19.82 9.32
C PRO A 63 -11.89 20.59 8.20
N LEU A 64 -12.49 19.86 7.28
CA LEU A 64 -13.55 20.28 6.37
C LEU A 64 -13.26 21.54 5.50
N ARG A 65 -12.02 21.70 5.04
CA ARG A 65 -11.61 22.81 4.18
C ARG A 65 -10.89 22.30 2.95
N PHE A 66 -11.21 22.85 1.79
CA PHE A 66 -10.43 22.62 0.59
C PHE A 66 -9.12 23.40 0.61
N ASP A 67 -8.05 22.78 0.10
CA ASP A 67 -6.80 23.48 -0.19
C ASP A 67 -6.86 24.10 -1.59
N PRO A 68 -6.77 25.43 -1.73
CA PRO A 68 -6.92 26.07 -3.02
C PRO A 68 -5.86 25.65 -4.06
N VAL A 69 -4.64 25.33 -3.63
CA VAL A 69 -3.58 24.89 -4.55
C VAL A 69 -3.86 23.49 -5.04
N SER A 70 -4.16 22.58 -4.13
CA SER A 70 -4.48 21.18 -4.46
C SER A 70 -5.74 21.05 -5.31
N ILE A 71 -6.75 21.87 -5.09
CA ILE A 71 -7.94 21.92 -5.96
C ILE A 71 -7.57 22.34 -7.38
N ARG A 72 -6.68 23.30 -7.56
CA ARG A 72 -6.20 23.68 -8.90
C ARG A 72 -5.40 22.56 -9.57
N VAL A 73 -4.58 21.83 -8.81
CA VAL A 73 -3.89 20.62 -9.29
C VAL A 73 -4.91 19.58 -9.75
N MET A 74 -5.95 19.33 -8.96
CA MET A 74 -7.05 18.42 -9.31
C MET A 74 -7.75 18.84 -10.60
N MET A 75 -8.13 20.10 -10.73
CA MET A 75 -8.79 20.65 -11.91
C MET A 75 -7.95 20.46 -13.17
N GLU A 76 -6.65 20.77 -13.10
CA GLU A 76 -5.77 20.60 -14.25
C GLU A 76 -5.52 19.13 -14.58
N ALA A 77 -5.43 18.24 -13.58
CA ALA A 77 -5.33 16.81 -13.81
C ALA A 77 -6.53 16.25 -14.56
N VAL A 78 -7.75 16.57 -14.10
CA VAL A 78 -9.00 16.14 -14.75
C VAL A 78 -9.06 16.64 -16.20
N LYS A 79 -8.79 17.92 -16.42
CA LYS A 79 -8.76 18.53 -17.76
C LYS A 79 -7.79 17.80 -18.69
N LEU A 80 -6.63 17.38 -18.21
CA LEU A 80 -5.59 16.70 -18.99
C LEU A 80 -5.76 15.18 -19.02
N GLY A 81 -6.85 14.62 -18.48
CA GLY A 81 -7.16 13.20 -18.50
C GLY A 81 -6.25 12.35 -17.61
N ILE A 82 -5.63 12.95 -16.60
CA ILE A 82 -4.86 12.23 -15.59
C ILE A 82 -5.79 11.79 -14.47
N PRO A 83 -5.88 10.49 -14.13
CA PRO A 83 -6.67 10.00 -13.01
C PRO A 83 -6.27 10.66 -11.69
N VAL A 84 -7.27 10.96 -10.86
CA VAL A 84 -7.06 11.66 -9.59
C VAL A 84 -7.23 10.70 -8.42
N HIS A 85 -6.26 10.68 -7.54
CA HIS A 85 -6.32 10.01 -6.27
C HIS A 85 -6.69 11.04 -5.19
N CYS A 86 -7.96 11.05 -4.77
CA CYS A 86 -8.51 12.00 -3.81
C CYS A 86 -8.14 11.58 -2.38
N ASN A 87 -7.10 12.18 -1.82
CA ASN A 87 -6.61 11.82 -0.50
C ASN A 87 -7.04 12.82 0.57
N VAL A 88 -7.33 12.29 1.74
CA VAL A 88 -7.60 13.06 2.95
C VAL A 88 -6.86 12.45 4.12
N PHE A 89 -6.07 13.27 4.80
CA PHE A 89 -5.21 12.88 5.89
C PHE A 89 -5.65 13.60 7.18
N GLY A 90 -6.56 12.98 7.92
CA GLY A 90 -7.06 13.51 9.21
C GLY A 90 -6.41 12.78 10.39
N GLN A 91 -5.89 13.53 11.37
CA GLN A 91 -5.28 12.98 12.58
C GLN A 91 -6.28 12.98 13.74
N LEU A 92 -6.58 11.80 14.28
CA LEU A 92 -7.46 11.62 15.43
C LEU A 92 -6.93 12.41 16.64
N GLY A 93 -7.80 13.22 17.21
CA GLY A 93 -7.47 14.06 18.36
C GLY A 93 -6.73 15.35 18.03
N ALA A 94 -6.36 15.58 16.76
CA ALA A 94 -5.70 16.80 16.31
C ALA A 94 -6.51 17.52 15.23
N SER A 95 -6.60 16.98 14.02
CA SER A 95 -7.36 17.59 12.91
C SER A 95 -8.67 16.85 12.60
N SER A 96 -9.00 15.82 13.35
CA SER A 96 -10.29 15.12 13.33
C SER A 96 -10.68 14.72 14.76
N PRO A 97 -11.96 14.33 15.00
CA PRO A 97 -12.41 13.89 16.32
C PRO A 97 -11.54 12.77 16.89
N VAL A 98 -11.39 12.74 18.22
CA VAL A 98 -10.56 11.74 18.92
C VAL A 98 -11.15 10.33 18.85
N THR A 99 -12.44 10.18 18.60
CA THR A 99 -13.09 8.89 18.47
C THR A 99 -12.90 8.33 17.06
N ILE A 100 -12.65 7.04 16.95
CA ILE A 100 -12.47 6.36 15.65
C ILE A 100 -13.69 6.63 14.75
N ALA A 101 -14.89 6.43 15.24
CA ALA A 101 -16.11 6.65 14.47
C ALA A 101 -16.23 8.10 13.95
N GLY A 102 -15.97 9.09 14.81
CA GLY A 102 -16.01 10.51 14.44
C GLY A 102 -14.95 10.87 13.40
N SER A 103 -13.72 10.41 13.59
CA SER A 103 -12.63 10.66 12.63
C SER A 103 -12.88 9.97 11.29
N VAL A 104 -13.33 8.73 11.27
CA VAL A 104 -13.71 8.02 10.05
C VAL A 104 -14.83 8.75 9.34
N SER A 105 -15.88 9.18 10.04
CA SER A 105 -16.99 9.93 9.43
C SER A 105 -16.54 11.23 8.79
N GLN A 106 -15.70 12.03 9.47
CA GLN A 106 -15.16 13.25 8.91
C GLN A 106 -14.28 12.96 7.68
N THR A 107 -13.35 12.01 7.79
CA THR A 107 -12.45 11.63 6.69
C THR A 107 -13.23 11.17 5.45
N LEU A 108 -14.30 10.39 5.65
CA LEU A 108 -15.15 9.94 4.55
C LEU A 108 -15.94 11.08 3.91
N ALA A 109 -16.46 12.02 4.72
CA ALA A 109 -17.14 13.21 4.19
C ALA A 109 -16.20 14.07 3.34
N GLU A 110 -14.98 14.31 3.82
CA GLU A 110 -13.95 15.04 3.09
C GLU A 110 -13.54 14.31 1.80
N ASN A 111 -13.45 12.98 1.83
CA ASN A 111 -13.16 12.17 0.64
C ASN A 111 -14.27 12.27 -0.40
N LEU A 112 -15.54 12.13 0.02
CA LEU A 112 -16.69 12.28 -0.87
C LEU A 112 -16.72 13.66 -1.51
N ALA A 113 -16.38 14.72 -0.77
CA ALA A 113 -16.28 16.08 -1.33
C ALA A 113 -15.27 16.15 -2.48
N GLY A 114 -14.12 15.48 -2.37
CA GLY A 114 -13.13 15.39 -3.46
C GLY A 114 -13.66 14.63 -4.68
N LEU A 115 -14.26 13.46 -4.46
CA LEU A 115 -14.84 12.65 -5.54
C LEU A 115 -15.97 13.40 -6.27
N VAL A 116 -16.85 14.07 -5.52
CA VAL A 116 -17.92 14.93 -6.09
C VAL A 116 -17.32 16.07 -6.90
N THR A 117 -16.24 16.70 -6.42
CA THR A 117 -15.54 17.74 -7.16
C THR A 117 -15.00 17.23 -8.51
N VAL A 118 -14.35 16.06 -8.51
CA VAL A 118 -13.88 15.43 -9.78
C VAL A 118 -15.05 15.18 -10.72
N HIS A 119 -16.15 14.61 -10.22
CA HIS A 119 -17.33 14.29 -11.03
C HIS A 119 -18.02 15.56 -11.61
N ILE A 120 -18.04 16.66 -10.85
CA ILE A 120 -18.58 17.95 -11.35
C ILE A 120 -17.68 18.52 -12.47
N LEU A 121 -16.37 18.34 -12.37
CA LEU A 121 -15.43 18.81 -13.39
C LEU A 121 -15.53 17.99 -14.67
N ASP A 122 -15.62 16.69 -14.56
CA ASP A 122 -15.81 15.75 -15.67
C ASP A 122 -16.40 14.44 -15.12
N PRO A 123 -17.67 14.11 -15.47
CA PRO A 123 -18.32 12.88 -15.01
C PRO A 123 -17.60 11.57 -15.40
N ASP A 124 -16.81 11.61 -16.48
CA ASP A 124 -16.09 10.45 -17.00
C ASP A 124 -14.63 10.37 -16.46
N ALA A 125 -14.21 11.35 -15.66
CA ALA A 125 -12.86 11.37 -15.10
C ALA A 125 -12.66 10.22 -14.11
N ALA A 126 -11.56 9.47 -14.30
CA ALA A 126 -11.19 8.40 -13.39
C ALA A 126 -10.70 8.96 -12.04
N SER A 127 -11.26 8.46 -10.94
CA SER A 127 -10.82 8.81 -9.60
C SER A 127 -10.90 7.64 -8.63
N ILE A 128 -10.08 7.69 -7.59
CA ILE A 128 -10.07 6.73 -6.48
C ILE A 128 -10.11 7.49 -5.15
N ALA A 129 -10.89 6.99 -4.19
CA ALA A 129 -10.90 7.53 -2.83
C ALA A 129 -9.62 7.18 -2.08
N GLY A 130 -9.18 8.06 -1.20
CA GLY A 130 -8.00 7.86 -0.35
C GLY A 130 -8.27 8.27 1.10
N PRO A 131 -9.21 7.62 1.82
CA PRO A 131 -9.45 7.94 3.22
C PRO A 131 -8.28 7.47 4.07
N ARG A 132 -7.71 8.40 4.84
CA ARG A 132 -6.55 8.18 5.70
C ARG A 132 -6.78 8.74 7.09
N PRO A 133 -7.68 8.10 7.89
CA PRO A 133 -7.83 8.45 9.29
C PRO A 133 -6.56 7.97 10.01
N MET A 134 -5.70 8.92 10.43
CA MET A 134 -4.41 8.62 11.05
C MET A 134 -4.49 8.82 12.56
N ILE A 135 -3.76 7.99 13.27
CA ILE A 135 -3.71 8.04 14.74
C ILE A 135 -2.64 9.02 15.20
N THR A 136 -2.96 9.78 16.26
CA THR A 136 -2.00 10.62 16.97
C THR A 136 -1.72 9.98 18.34
N ASP A 137 -0.45 9.82 18.68
CA ASP A 137 -0.08 9.56 20.08
C ASP A 137 -0.33 10.84 20.89
N LEU A 138 -1.41 10.86 21.65
CA LEU A 138 -1.84 12.05 22.39
C LEU A 138 -0.88 12.46 23.52
N ARG A 139 0.10 11.62 23.86
CA ARG A 139 1.15 11.94 24.84
C ARG A 139 2.26 12.79 24.22
N THR A 140 2.56 12.56 22.94
CA THR A 140 3.67 13.18 22.23
C THR A 140 3.22 14.15 21.14
N GLY A 141 1.97 14.05 20.67
CA GLY A 141 1.43 14.78 19.53
C GLY A 141 1.91 14.21 18.18
N GLY A 142 2.74 13.19 18.17
CA GLY A 142 3.26 12.57 16.96
C GLY A 142 2.27 11.60 16.30
N MET A 143 2.45 11.36 15.01
CA MET A 143 1.69 10.32 14.31
C MET A 143 2.11 8.94 14.81
N ALA A 144 1.13 8.03 14.99
CA ALA A 144 1.31 6.66 15.42
C ALA A 144 0.76 5.70 14.35
N GLY A 145 1.51 5.55 13.26
CA GLY A 145 1.10 4.77 12.08
C GLY A 145 1.02 3.26 12.31
N GLY A 146 1.78 2.75 13.30
CA GLY A 146 1.77 1.34 13.71
C GLY A 146 0.80 1.01 14.85
N ALA A 147 0.03 1.99 15.37
CA ALA A 147 -0.87 1.79 16.49
C ALA A 147 -2.04 0.85 16.14
N PRO A 148 -2.57 0.07 17.12
CA PRO A 148 -3.71 -0.82 16.88
C PRO A 148 -4.98 -0.05 16.46
N GLU A 149 -5.17 1.17 16.96
CA GLU A 149 -6.27 2.04 16.54
C GLU A 149 -6.18 2.43 15.07
N GLN A 150 -4.96 2.46 14.51
CA GLN A 150 -4.76 2.69 13.08
C GLN A 150 -5.37 1.57 12.24
N LEU A 151 -5.21 0.31 12.67
CA LEU A 151 -5.83 -0.83 12.00
C LEU A 151 -7.36 -0.71 12.02
N MET A 152 -7.93 -0.36 13.18
CA MET A 152 -9.38 -0.20 13.35
C MET A 152 -9.94 0.92 12.46
N ALA A 153 -9.29 2.08 12.46
CA ALA A 153 -9.72 3.24 11.68
C ALA A 153 -9.61 2.96 10.16
N THR A 154 -8.52 2.35 9.72
CA THR A 154 -8.32 1.94 8.32
C THR A 154 -9.37 0.92 7.89
N ALA A 155 -9.58 -0.14 8.69
CA ALA A 155 -10.56 -1.16 8.40
C ALA A 155 -11.98 -0.59 8.29
N ALA A 156 -12.37 0.28 9.23
CA ALA A 156 -13.69 0.93 9.21
C ALA A 156 -13.87 1.79 7.94
N ALA A 157 -12.86 2.60 7.57
CA ALA A 157 -12.92 3.41 6.37
C ALA A 157 -13.08 2.57 5.09
N VAL A 158 -12.29 1.48 4.97
CA VAL A 158 -12.37 0.56 3.81
C VAL A 158 -13.74 -0.11 3.73
N GLN A 159 -14.27 -0.60 4.86
CA GLN A 159 -15.57 -1.28 4.89
C GLN A 159 -16.71 -0.36 4.42
N VAL A 160 -16.72 0.90 4.84
CA VAL A 160 -17.73 1.87 4.41
C VAL A 160 -17.58 2.19 2.93
N MET A 161 -16.36 2.43 2.44
CA MET A 161 -16.12 2.67 1.01
C MET A 161 -16.57 1.48 0.15
N ARG A 162 -16.28 0.26 0.58
CA ARG A 162 -16.76 -0.96 -0.10
C ARG A 162 -18.28 -1.09 -0.07
N TYR A 163 -18.92 -0.77 1.05
CA TYR A 163 -20.39 -0.76 1.15
C TYR A 163 -21.02 0.21 0.13
N TRP A 164 -20.37 1.34 -0.13
CA TRP A 164 -20.80 2.29 -1.16
C TRP A 164 -20.38 1.92 -2.58
N GLY A 165 -19.62 0.84 -2.77
CA GLY A 165 -19.09 0.43 -4.08
C GLY A 165 -18.00 1.37 -4.61
N ILE A 166 -17.36 2.15 -3.74
CA ILE A 166 -16.32 3.11 -4.12
C ILE A 166 -14.93 2.47 -3.93
N PRO A 167 -14.11 2.40 -5.00
CA PRO A 167 -12.74 1.93 -4.87
C PRO A 167 -11.92 2.89 -4.02
N CYS A 168 -11.12 2.33 -3.10
CA CYS A 168 -10.33 3.14 -2.18
C CYS A 168 -8.90 2.66 -2.00
N SER A 169 -8.05 3.63 -1.68
CA SER A 169 -6.70 3.40 -1.21
C SER A 169 -6.56 3.77 0.26
N VAL A 170 -5.62 3.13 0.92
CA VAL A 170 -5.27 3.43 2.32
C VAL A 170 -3.77 3.47 2.52
N ILE A 171 -3.33 4.06 3.64
CA ILE A 171 -1.97 3.91 4.13
C ILE A 171 -1.91 2.66 5.00
N ALA A 172 -0.97 1.76 4.69
CA ALA A 172 -0.60 0.66 5.55
C ALA A 172 0.88 0.29 5.31
N GLY A 173 1.54 -0.29 6.33
CA GLY A 173 2.96 -0.59 6.28
C GLY A 173 3.87 0.56 6.72
N ALA A 174 3.30 1.67 7.16
CA ALA A 174 4.06 2.68 7.90
C ALA A 174 4.34 2.16 9.31
N THR A 175 5.60 2.23 9.74
CA THR A 175 6.00 1.89 11.10
C THR A 175 6.49 3.12 11.86
N ASP A 176 6.30 3.13 13.16
CA ASP A 176 6.84 4.16 14.03
C ASP A 176 8.31 3.87 14.42
N SER A 177 8.80 2.66 14.17
CA SER A 177 10.20 2.32 14.35
C SER A 177 11.13 3.13 13.43
N LYS A 178 12.31 3.44 13.92
CA LYS A 178 13.38 4.14 13.20
C LYS A 178 14.37 3.16 12.56
N LEU A 179 14.25 1.88 12.88
CA LEU A 179 15.13 0.80 12.41
C LEU A 179 14.29 -0.30 11.76
N VAL A 180 14.98 -1.15 10.99
CA VAL A 180 14.40 -2.41 10.49
C VAL A 180 14.56 -3.45 11.60
N ASP A 181 13.62 -3.47 12.52
CA ASP A 181 13.65 -4.27 13.75
C ASP A 181 12.33 -5.05 13.96
N PHE A 182 12.18 -5.65 15.13
CA PHE A 182 10.96 -6.38 15.48
C PHE A 182 9.71 -5.49 15.45
N GLN A 183 9.81 -4.23 15.93
CA GLN A 183 8.70 -3.27 15.88
C GLN A 183 8.29 -2.99 14.44
N SER A 184 9.25 -2.71 13.58
CA SER A 184 8.99 -2.50 12.15
C SER A 184 8.28 -3.69 11.52
N GLY A 185 8.70 -4.91 11.85
CA GLY A 185 8.11 -6.14 11.32
C GLY A 185 6.64 -6.33 11.71
N TYR A 186 6.31 -6.26 13.01
CA TYR A 186 4.93 -6.52 13.43
C TYR A 186 3.97 -5.37 13.06
N GLU A 187 4.37 -4.11 13.16
CA GLU A 187 3.51 -2.99 12.79
C GLU A 187 3.13 -3.03 11.30
N LYS A 188 4.11 -3.30 10.44
CA LYS A 188 3.88 -3.44 8.99
C LYS A 188 3.02 -4.66 8.68
N ALA A 189 3.34 -5.81 9.26
CA ALA A 189 2.57 -7.03 9.03
C ALA A 189 1.09 -6.87 9.41
N LEU A 190 0.82 -6.31 10.57
CA LEU A 190 -0.54 -6.12 11.06
C LEU A 190 -1.32 -5.11 10.22
N THR A 191 -0.73 -3.94 9.93
CA THR A 191 -1.43 -2.89 9.19
C THR A 191 -1.70 -3.28 7.74
N ILE A 192 -0.72 -3.87 7.03
CA ILE A 192 -0.91 -4.32 5.65
C ILE A 192 -1.93 -5.46 5.60
N ASN A 193 -1.82 -6.44 6.51
CA ASN A 193 -2.76 -7.57 6.54
C ASN A 193 -4.20 -7.10 6.78
N SER A 194 -4.41 -6.18 7.71
CA SER A 194 -5.74 -5.60 7.97
C SER A 194 -6.30 -4.91 6.73
N ALA A 195 -5.50 -4.11 6.03
CA ALA A 195 -5.91 -3.44 4.80
C ALA A 195 -6.26 -4.43 3.67
N VAL A 196 -5.47 -5.49 3.50
CA VAL A 196 -5.75 -6.55 2.52
C VAL A 196 -7.03 -7.30 2.86
N GLN A 197 -7.20 -7.75 4.11
CA GLN A 197 -8.37 -8.52 4.54
C GLN A 197 -9.67 -7.73 4.47
N THR A 198 -9.63 -6.43 4.72
CA THR A 198 -10.80 -5.55 4.58
C THR A 198 -11.10 -5.20 3.12
N GLY A 199 -10.18 -5.48 2.21
CA GLY A 199 -10.36 -5.35 0.76
C GLY A 199 -10.09 -3.96 0.22
N ALA A 200 -9.07 -3.27 0.75
CA ALA A 200 -8.54 -2.07 0.12
C ALA A 200 -8.05 -2.36 -1.30
N ASN A 201 -8.39 -1.50 -2.25
CA ASN A 201 -8.01 -1.69 -3.66
C ASN A 201 -6.55 -1.31 -3.93
N LEU A 202 -6.02 -0.37 -3.15
CA LEU A 202 -4.64 0.11 -3.25
C LEU A 202 -4.10 0.39 -1.85
N ILE A 203 -2.88 -0.06 -1.58
CA ILE A 203 -2.17 0.22 -0.33
C ILE A 203 -0.94 1.07 -0.66
N THR A 204 -0.86 2.25 -0.07
CA THR A 204 0.29 3.14 -0.19
C THR A 204 1.19 3.02 1.04
N GLN A 205 2.46 3.38 0.90
CA GLN A 205 3.50 3.29 1.93
C GLN A 205 3.81 1.86 2.43
N ALA A 206 3.42 0.83 1.67
CA ALA A 206 3.59 -0.56 2.08
C ALA A 206 5.05 -1.01 2.20
N ALA A 207 5.98 -0.36 1.50
CA ALA A 207 7.38 -0.72 1.51
C ALA A 207 8.30 0.47 1.81
N GLY A 208 9.32 0.24 2.63
CA GLY A 208 10.40 1.18 2.93
C GLY A 208 10.06 2.27 3.95
N SER A 209 8.80 2.47 4.30
CA SER A 209 8.37 3.56 5.17
C SER A 209 8.74 3.29 6.62
N GLN A 210 9.41 4.26 7.27
CA GLN A 210 9.89 4.21 8.66
C GLN A 210 9.59 5.53 9.38
N ALA A 211 9.75 5.55 10.69
CA ALA A 211 9.68 6.74 11.54
C ALA A 211 8.40 7.55 11.29
N SER A 212 7.25 6.90 11.29
CA SER A 212 5.94 7.56 11.10
C SER A 212 5.86 8.38 9.80
N LEU A 213 6.28 7.79 8.68
CA LEU A 213 6.37 8.38 7.33
C LEU A 213 7.49 9.41 7.13
N MET A 214 8.34 9.66 8.13
CA MET A 214 9.38 10.68 8.06
C MET A 214 10.69 10.18 7.44
N ALA A 215 10.81 8.87 7.17
CA ALA A 215 12.01 8.28 6.59
C ALA A 215 11.69 7.13 5.64
N VAL A 216 12.60 6.90 4.69
CA VAL A 216 12.61 5.75 3.80
C VAL A 216 13.90 4.96 4.00
N ASN A 217 13.81 3.62 4.03
CA ASN A 217 14.94 2.73 4.19
C ASN A 217 14.94 1.68 3.08
N TYR A 218 16.00 1.58 2.30
CA TYR A 218 16.09 0.63 1.18
C TYR A 218 16.14 -0.83 1.64
N GLY A 219 16.79 -1.11 2.78
CA GLY A 219 16.77 -2.45 3.37
C GLY A 219 15.37 -2.85 3.81
N ALA A 220 14.60 -1.89 4.37
CA ALA A 220 13.19 -2.11 4.66
C ALA A 220 12.38 -2.41 3.39
N MET A 221 12.65 -1.74 2.26
CA MET A 221 11.95 -2.06 0.99
C MET A 221 12.14 -3.52 0.57
N VAL A 222 13.34 -4.06 0.74
CA VAL A 222 13.63 -5.46 0.41
C VAL A 222 12.91 -6.41 1.36
N ALA A 223 12.98 -6.15 2.67
CA ALA A 223 12.27 -6.95 3.68
C ALA A 223 10.75 -6.88 3.51
N ASP A 224 10.22 -5.69 3.27
CA ASP A 224 8.79 -5.45 3.08
C ASP A 224 8.26 -6.13 1.81
N ASN A 225 9.08 -6.21 0.74
CA ASN A 225 8.69 -6.95 -0.47
C ASN A 225 8.46 -8.44 -0.18
N GLU A 226 9.28 -9.06 0.67
CA GLU A 226 9.04 -10.44 1.11
C GLU A 226 7.81 -10.53 2.02
N LEU A 227 7.67 -9.63 2.99
CA LEU A 227 6.50 -9.55 3.86
C LEU A 227 5.21 -9.44 3.06
N ILE A 228 5.17 -8.56 2.05
CA ILE A 228 4.03 -8.39 1.16
C ILE A 228 3.73 -9.69 0.40
N GLY A 229 4.76 -10.38 -0.09
CA GLY A 229 4.61 -11.68 -0.74
C GLY A 229 3.99 -12.74 0.18
N ILE A 230 4.42 -12.81 1.44
CA ILE A 230 3.85 -13.68 2.48
C ILE A 230 2.37 -13.32 2.72
N LEU A 231 2.06 -12.04 2.87
CA LEU A 231 0.69 -11.58 3.13
C LEU A 231 -0.24 -11.84 1.94
N PHE A 232 0.22 -11.63 0.71
CA PHE A 232 -0.57 -12.00 -0.47
C PHE A 232 -0.86 -13.51 -0.49
N ARG A 233 0.13 -14.35 -0.20
CA ARG A 233 -0.08 -15.79 -0.16
C ARG A 233 -1.05 -16.20 0.95
N SER A 234 -0.96 -15.60 2.13
CA SER A 234 -1.84 -15.92 3.28
C SER A 234 -3.30 -15.50 3.08
N ASN A 235 -3.57 -14.59 2.16
CA ASN A 235 -4.92 -14.10 1.85
C ASN A 235 -5.54 -14.75 0.60
N ILE A 236 -4.88 -15.72 -0.02
CA ILE A 236 -5.48 -16.53 -1.09
C ILE A 236 -6.49 -17.49 -0.46
N ILE A 237 -7.74 -17.43 -0.92
CA ILE A 237 -8.79 -18.36 -0.51
C ILE A 237 -8.47 -19.73 -1.13
N PRO A 238 -8.32 -20.81 -0.33
CA PRO A 238 -8.06 -22.12 -0.89
C PRO A 238 -9.27 -22.63 -1.66
N GLU A 239 -9.01 -23.26 -2.80
CA GLU A 239 -10.05 -23.99 -3.54
C GLU A 239 -10.53 -25.18 -2.72
N ILE A 240 -11.84 -25.35 -2.63
CA ILE A 240 -12.46 -26.50 -1.98
C ILE A 240 -13.17 -27.32 -3.06
N SER A 241 -12.57 -28.45 -3.41
CA SER A 241 -13.08 -29.40 -4.40
C SER A 241 -12.66 -30.82 -4.01
N ASP A 242 -13.26 -31.86 -4.62
CA ASP A 242 -12.85 -33.23 -4.38
C ASP A 242 -11.35 -33.45 -4.65
N ALA A 243 -10.82 -32.78 -5.66
CA ALA A 243 -9.39 -32.81 -6.00
C ALA A 243 -8.50 -32.20 -4.93
N THR A 244 -8.96 -31.16 -4.22
CA THR A 244 -8.19 -30.49 -3.16
C THR A 244 -8.43 -31.09 -1.78
N LEU A 245 -9.56 -31.78 -1.56
CA LEU A 245 -9.83 -32.55 -0.34
C LEU A 245 -9.01 -33.83 -0.27
N MET A 246 -8.58 -34.39 -1.42
CA MET A 246 -7.62 -35.50 -1.53
C MET A 246 -8.02 -36.75 -0.73
N HIS A 247 -9.30 -37.10 -0.69
CA HIS A 247 -9.82 -38.21 0.11
C HIS A 247 -9.14 -39.54 -0.22
N ASP A 248 -8.81 -39.82 -1.49
CA ASP A 248 -8.16 -41.04 -1.90
C ASP A 248 -6.72 -41.10 -1.42
N SER A 249 -5.98 -40.01 -1.48
CA SER A 249 -4.63 -39.93 -0.92
C SER A 249 -4.63 -40.12 0.60
N ILE A 250 -5.61 -39.55 1.31
CA ILE A 250 -5.80 -39.76 2.75
C ILE A 250 -6.03 -41.25 3.04
N ARG A 251 -6.93 -41.91 2.31
CA ARG A 251 -7.24 -43.35 2.50
C ARG A 251 -6.04 -44.23 2.20
N GLN A 252 -5.29 -43.90 1.14
CA GLN A 252 -4.08 -44.64 0.78
C GLN A 252 -3.00 -44.57 1.87
N VAL A 253 -2.71 -43.36 2.36
CA VAL A 253 -1.69 -43.18 3.42
C VAL A 253 -2.14 -43.78 4.74
N ALA A 254 -3.41 -43.64 5.12
CA ALA A 254 -3.94 -44.22 6.36
C ALA A 254 -3.90 -45.75 6.41
N ASN A 255 -3.94 -46.40 5.25
CA ASN A 255 -3.89 -47.88 5.13
C ASN A 255 -2.47 -48.41 4.81
N SER A 256 -1.42 -47.58 4.91
CA SER A 256 -0.03 -47.95 4.63
C SER A 256 0.90 -47.44 5.74
N GLU A 257 2.17 -47.87 5.72
CA GLU A 257 3.23 -47.25 6.54
C GLU A 257 3.83 -46.00 5.88
N GLY A 258 3.16 -45.47 4.87
CA GLY A 258 3.61 -44.32 4.09
C GLY A 258 3.39 -42.97 4.77
N HIS A 259 3.89 -41.95 4.14
CA HIS A 259 3.72 -40.56 4.54
C HIS A 259 3.41 -39.66 3.31
N TYR A 260 2.85 -38.48 3.53
CA TYR A 260 2.44 -37.60 2.45
C TYR A 260 3.61 -37.01 1.65
N LEU A 261 4.82 -36.92 2.22
CA LEU A 261 6.00 -36.38 1.51
C LEU A 261 6.36 -37.18 0.25
N GLY A 262 6.06 -38.50 0.25
CA GLY A 262 6.30 -39.37 -0.90
C GLY A 262 5.18 -39.41 -1.94
N GLN A 263 4.09 -38.69 -1.71
CA GLN A 263 2.95 -38.71 -2.63
C GLN A 263 3.17 -37.81 -3.86
N PRO A 264 2.75 -38.25 -5.06
CA PRO A 264 2.89 -37.46 -6.28
C PRO A 264 2.25 -36.07 -6.20
N GLU A 265 1.12 -35.96 -5.50
CA GLU A 265 0.38 -34.73 -5.31
C GLU A 265 1.18 -33.71 -4.47
N THR A 266 1.92 -34.18 -3.45
CA THR A 266 2.80 -33.31 -2.66
C THR A 266 3.89 -32.72 -3.54
N TYR A 267 4.52 -33.57 -4.38
CA TYR A 267 5.56 -33.11 -5.31
C TYR A 267 5.00 -32.13 -6.36
N ALA A 268 3.82 -32.40 -6.90
CA ALA A 268 3.18 -31.53 -7.88
C ALA A 268 2.84 -30.14 -7.32
N ARG A 269 2.39 -30.08 -6.05
CA ARG A 269 1.89 -28.85 -5.42
C ARG A 269 2.95 -28.09 -4.61
N MET A 270 4.08 -28.72 -4.26
CA MET A 270 5.07 -28.09 -3.38
C MET A 270 5.62 -26.77 -3.90
N LYS A 271 5.63 -26.54 -5.21
CA LYS A 271 6.13 -25.29 -5.81
C LYS A 271 5.03 -24.27 -6.10
N SER A 272 3.80 -24.71 -6.31
CA SER A 272 2.66 -23.82 -6.65
C SER A 272 1.93 -23.32 -5.41
N ASP A 273 1.76 -24.20 -4.40
CA ASP A 273 0.88 -23.95 -3.27
C ASP A 273 1.62 -23.39 -2.04
N PHE A 274 2.95 -23.39 -2.06
CA PHE A 274 3.77 -22.90 -0.96
C PHE A 274 4.56 -21.66 -1.35
N TYR A 275 4.66 -20.71 -0.42
CA TYR A 275 5.54 -19.54 -0.54
C TYR A 275 6.87 -19.84 0.13
N TYR A 276 7.95 -19.75 -0.62
CA TYR A 276 9.31 -19.94 -0.13
C TYR A 276 9.98 -18.58 0.05
N PRO A 277 10.10 -18.10 1.29
CA PRO A 277 10.75 -16.83 1.57
C PRO A 277 12.24 -16.92 1.23
N LYS A 278 12.83 -15.78 0.85
CA LYS A 278 14.25 -15.66 0.52
C LYS A 278 15.08 -15.10 1.67
N ILE A 279 14.43 -14.37 2.57
CA ILE A 279 15.07 -13.67 3.69
C ILE A 279 14.80 -14.42 5.00
N ALA A 280 13.56 -14.90 5.20
CA ALA A 280 13.20 -15.59 6.42
C ALA A 280 13.95 -16.93 6.55
N GLU A 281 14.59 -17.13 7.70
CA GLU A 281 15.34 -18.33 8.02
C GLU A 281 14.39 -19.54 8.23
N ARG A 282 14.68 -20.66 7.56
CA ARG A 282 13.91 -21.89 7.57
C ARG A 282 14.75 -23.15 7.77
N LYS A 283 16.05 -23.01 8.04
CA LYS A 283 16.95 -24.15 8.29
C LYS A 283 16.58 -24.85 9.60
N SER A 284 16.99 -26.10 9.74
CA SER A 284 16.98 -26.79 11.02
C SER A 284 17.93 -26.08 12.02
N ILE A 285 17.74 -26.33 13.31
CA ILE A 285 18.62 -25.77 14.35
C ILE A 285 20.07 -26.17 14.09
N GLU A 286 20.31 -27.44 13.75
CA GLU A 286 21.64 -27.97 13.46
C GLU A 286 22.28 -27.30 12.23
N GLU A 287 21.55 -27.15 11.15
CA GLU A 287 22.03 -26.44 9.95
C GLU A 287 22.32 -24.97 10.23
N TRP A 288 21.49 -24.30 11.06
CA TRP A 288 21.70 -22.93 11.45
C TRP A 288 22.93 -22.79 12.36
N GLU A 289 23.12 -23.70 13.32
CA GLU A 289 24.29 -23.70 14.21
C GLU A 289 25.61 -23.92 13.46
N ASN A 290 25.56 -24.72 12.39
CA ASN A 290 26.72 -24.99 11.52
C ASN A 290 26.92 -23.91 10.44
N SER A 291 26.00 -22.96 10.30
CA SER A 291 26.10 -21.82 9.37
C SER A 291 26.76 -20.61 10.03
N GLU A 292 26.88 -19.52 9.31
CA GLU A 292 27.40 -18.25 9.82
C GLU A 292 26.51 -17.60 10.91
N LYS A 293 25.38 -18.20 11.28
CA LYS A 293 24.40 -17.72 12.27
C LYS A 293 23.91 -16.31 12.00
N LEU A 294 23.80 -15.95 10.73
CA LEU A 294 23.37 -14.62 10.31
C LEU A 294 21.91 -14.40 10.68
N LEU A 295 21.61 -13.25 11.24
CA LEU A 295 20.23 -12.78 11.37
C LEU A 295 19.64 -12.56 9.98
N SER A 296 18.34 -12.86 9.78
CA SER A 296 17.65 -12.71 8.49
C SER A 296 17.86 -11.33 7.84
N LEU A 297 17.97 -10.28 8.63
CA LEU A 297 18.17 -8.91 8.14
C LEU A 297 19.58 -8.62 7.61
N ILE A 298 20.59 -9.44 7.95
CA ILE A 298 21.98 -9.27 7.45
C ILE A 298 22.10 -9.73 5.99
N HIS A 299 21.17 -10.55 5.51
CA HIS A 299 21.10 -10.91 4.08
C HIS A 299 20.69 -9.72 3.18
N ILE A 300 20.19 -8.63 3.78
CA ILE A 300 19.94 -7.35 3.12
C ILE A 300 21.22 -6.52 3.28
N SER A 301 22.18 -6.71 2.39
CA SER A 301 23.51 -6.12 2.42
C SER A 301 23.55 -4.63 2.83
N GLU A 302 24.51 -4.29 3.71
CA GLU A 302 24.97 -2.97 4.13
C GLU A 302 24.02 -2.17 5.06
N PRO A 303 24.54 -1.46 6.07
CA PRO A 303 23.73 -0.62 6.93
C PRO A 303 23.13 0.53 6.12
N THR A 304 21.91 0.35 5.70
CA THR A 304 21.16 1.35 4.98
C THR A 304 20.92 2.57 5.87
N ARG A 305 21.44 3.70 5.46
CA ARG A 305 21.15 4.98 6.13
C ARG A 305 19.68 5.31 5.91
N LEU A 306 19.01 5.74 6.98
CA LEU A 306 17.70 6.38 6.89
C LEU A 306 17.85 7.64 6.04
N LEU A 307 17.08 7.73 4.96
CA LEU A 307 16.94 8.96 4.20
C LEU A 307 15.74 9.72 4.77
N SER A 308 15.98 10.91 5.31
CA SER A 308 14.88 11.78 5.71
C SER A 308 14.12 12.24 4.47
N ILE A 309 12.82 12.21 4.55
CA ILE A 309 11.93 12.78 3.53
C ILE A 309 11.83 14.28 3.87
N ALA A 310 12.61 15.10 3.19
CA ALA A 310 12.57 16.55 3.32
C ALA A 310 11.41 17.16 2.52
#